data_62f78394e84400bf9d19d476fb432203
#
_entry.id   62f78394e84400bf9d19d476fb432203
#
_cell.length_a   1.000
_cell.length_b   1.000
_cell.length_c   1.000
_cell.angle_alpha   90.00
_cell.angle_beta   90.00
_cell.angle_gamma   90.00
#
_symmetry.space_group_name_H-M   'P 1'
#
loop_
_entity.id
_entity.type
_entity.pdbx_description
1 polymer ?
#
loop_
_entity_poly.entity_id
_entity_poly.type
_entity_poly.pdbx_seq_one_letter_code
_entity_poly.pdbx_strand_id
1 'polypeptide(L)'
;MCIRDRYLILYAYAGRISNEEAEWISDYAKKKKLKVYAIGGIQKCADRFVDCSPFEVLAYFRNAEEVITDTFHGSIFSVITHRPFTTLIRKSVGNSYGNEEKLSDLLERLELANRMTTKIEDVENINEKEIDYAKVDELLKAHRKVAKEYLRKKLEG
;
A
#
# COMPACT_ATOMS: atom_id res chain seq x y z
N MET A 1 9.12 12.08 -18.10
CA MET A 1 7.90 11.97 -17.29
C MET A 1 7.46 13.35 -16.86
N CYS A 2 6.26 13.76 -17.23
CA CYS A 2 5.74 15.05 -16.81
C CYS A 2 5.21 14.93 -15.37
N ILE A 3 5.94 15.44 -14.40
CA ILE A 3 5.62 15.34 -12.95
C ILE A 3 4.52 16.35 -12.55
N ARG A 4 3.68 16.77 -13.50
CA ARG A 4 2.62 17.74 -13.21
C ARG A 4 1.29 17.11 -12.79
N ASP A 5 1.15 15.81 -12.97
CA ASP A 5 -0.06 15.12 -12.59
C ASP A 5 -0.02 14.76 -11.10
N ARG A 6 -0.99 15.22 -10.36
CA ARG A 6 -1.24 14.73 -9.01
C ARG A 6 -1.96 13.39 -9.14
N TYR A 7 -1.48 12.38 -8.45
CA TYR A 7 -2.05 11.03 -8.58
C TYR A 7 -2.04 10.26 -7.26
N LEU A 8 -2.97 9.33 -7.17
CA LEU A 8 -2.93 8.25 -6.20
C LEU A 8 -2.44 6.97 -6.88
N ILE A 9 -1.79 6.12 -6.14
CA ILE A 9 -1.41 4.79 -6.59
C ILE A 9 -2.46 3.78 -6.13
N LEU A 10 -2.92 2.95 -7.06
CA LEU A 10 -3.69 1.75 -6.77
C LEU A 10 -2.80 0.53 -7.07
N TYR A 11 -2.22 -0.03 -6.02
CA TYR A 11 -1.36 -1.21 -6.15
C TYR A 11 -2.15 -2.46 -5.77
N ALA A 12 -2.67 -3.13 -6.77
CA ALA A 12 -3.44 -4.36 -6.61
C ALA A 12 -3.24 -5.25 -7.85
N TYR A 13 -3.32 -6.56 -7.64
CA TYR A 13 -3.27 -7.48 -8.78
C TYR A 13 -4.57 -7.44 -9.56
N ALA A 14 -4.47 -7.77 -10.86
CA ALA A 14 -5.64 -7.79 -11.74
C ALA A 14 -6.74 -8.72 -11.20
N GLY A 15 -7.99 -8.29 -11.31
CA GLY A 15 -9.15 -9.07 -10.91
C GLY A 15 -9.48 -9.06 -9.42
N ARG A 16 -8.74 -8.35 -8.58
CA ARG A 16 -9.00 -8.28 -7.14
C ARG A 16 -9.83 -7.10 -6.69
N ILE A 17 -9.86 -6.05 -7.49
CA ILE A 17 -10.69 -4.88 -7.21
C ILE A 17 -12.08 -5.13 -7.78
N SER A 18 -13.11 -5.11 -6.94
CA SER A 18 -14.49 -5.29 -7.37
C SER A 18 -14.96 -4.08 -8.18
N ASN A 19 -16.05 -4.26 -8.94
CA ASN A 19 -16.64 -3.16 -9.70
C ASN A 19 -17.08 -2.01 -8.78
N GLU A 20 -17.64 -2.33 -7.62
CA GLU A 20 -18.06 -1.33 -6.62
C GLU A 20 -16.87 -0.56 -6.07
N GLU A 21 -15.80 -1.26 -5.75
CA GLU A 21 -14.54 -0.64 -5.30
C GLU A 21 -13.94 0.24 -6.40
N ALA A 22 -13.93 -0.22 -7.63
CA ALA A 22 -13.42 0.55 -8.77
C ALA A 22 -14.22 1.85 -8.99
N GLU A 23 -15.53 1.79 -8.91
CA GLU A 23 -16.39 2.98 -9.01
C GLU A 23 -16.11 3.95 -7.87
N TRP A 24 -16.00 3.44 -6.64
CA TRP A 24 -15.70 4.27 -5.48
C TRP A 24 -14.34 4.96 -5.64
N ILE A 25 -13.31 4.24 -6.05
CA ILE A 25 -11.96 4.78 -6.27
C ILE A 25 -11.99 5.86 -7.35
N SER A 26 -12.70 5.62 -8.45
CA SER A 26 -12.84 6.60 -9.54
C SER A 26 -13.49 7.90 -9.06
N ASP A 27 -14.58 7.79 -8.32
CA ASP A 27 -15.29 8.95 -7.78
C ASP A 27 -14.45 9.69 -6.73
N TYR A 28 -13.78 8.96 -5.87
CA TYR A 28 -12.88 9.51 -4.86
C TYR A 28 -11.72 10.29 -5.49
N ALA A 29 -11.08 9.71 -6.50
CA ALA A 29 -9.98 10.36 -7.22
C ALA A 29 -10.45 11.65 -7.91
N LYS A 30 -11.62 11.63 -8.55
CA LYS A 30 -12.21 12.83 -9.17
C LYS A 30 -12.50 13.92 -8.14
N LYS A 31 -13.07 13.55 -7.01
CA LYS A 31 -13.33 14.47 -5.89
C LYS A 31 -12.06 15.15 -5.41
N LYS A 32 -10.97 14.41 -5.32
CA LYS A 32 -9.66 14.89 -4.87
C LYS A 32 -8.83 15.53 -5.99
N LYS A 33 -9.31 15.50 -7.22
CA LYS A 33 -8.58 15.95 -8.43
C LYS A 33 -7.27 15.21 -8.62
N LEU A 34 -7.30 13.90 -8.38
CA LEU A 34 -6.18 12.99 -8.57
C LEU A 34 -6.42 12.07 -9.74
N LYS A 35 -5.36 11.71 -10.45
CA LYS A 35 -5.38 10.60 -11.39
C LYS A 35 -5.15 9.29 -10.64
N VAL A 36 -5.62 8.19 -11.19
CA VAL A 36 -5.40 6.85 -10.65
C VAL A 36 -4.32 6.16 -11.47
N TYR A 37 -3.19 5.90 -10.85
CA TYR A 37 -2.09 5.15 -11.46
C TYR A 37 -2.10 3.73 -10.89
N ALA A 38 -2.39 2.75 -11.74
CA ALA A 38 -2.38 1.35 -11.36
C ALA A 38 -0.97 0.76 -11.50
N ILE A 39 -0.53 0.08 -10.46
CA ILE A 39 0.73 -0.68 -10.44
C ILE A 39 0.42 -2.10 -9.99
N GLY A 40 1.14 -3.08 -10.52
CA GLY A 40 0.97 -4.49 -10.16
C GLY A 40 -0.12 -5.23 -10.92
N GLY A 41 -1.07 -4.53 -11.50
CA GLY A 41 -2.14 -5.10 -12.31
C GLY A 41 -2.95 -4.03 -12.99
N ILE A 42 -3.54 -4.38 -14.13
CA ILE A 42 -4.43 -3.48 -14.87
C ILE A 42 -5.74 -3.34 -14.11
N GLN A 43 -6.19 -2.10 -13.92
CA GLN A 43 -7.44 -1.78 -13.21
C GLN A 43 -8.34 -0.92 -14.10
N LYS A 44 -9.65 -1.24 -14.12
CA LYS A 44 -10.64 -0.52 -14.93
C LYS A 44 -10.77 0.96 -14.56
N CYS A 45 -10.58 1.29 -13.27
CA CYS A 45 -10.68 2.66 -12.78
C CYS A 45 -9.41 3.48 -12.97
N ALA A 46 -8.33 2.88 -13.48
CA ALA A 46 -7.06 3.58 -13.61
C ALA A 46 -7.05 4.47 -14.85
N ASP A 47 -6.50 5.67 -14.70
CA ASP A 47 -6.20 6.57 -15.81
C ASP A 47 -4.95 6.11 -16.55
N ARG A 48 -4.04 5.48 -15.85
CA ARG A 48 -2.79 4.96 -16.40
C ARG A 48 -2.37 3.67 -15.70
N PHE A 49 -1.98 2.67 -16.48
CA PHE A 49 -1.25 1.50 -15.98
C PHE A 49 0.25 1.77 -16.10
N VAL A 50 0.97 1.64 -15.00
CA VAL A 50 2.41 1.90 -14.93
C VAL A 50 3.14 0.57 -14.91
N ASP A 51 3.78 0.26 -16.03
CA ASP A 51 4.70 -0.86 -16.15
C ASP A 51 6.12 -0.32 -15.94
N CYS A 52 6.69 -0.63 -14.81
CA CYS A 52 7.97 -0.07 -14.40
C CYS A 52 8.84 -1.11 -13.68
N SER A 53 10.15 -0.87 -13.69
CA SER A 53 11.10 -1.70 -12.95
C SER A 53 10.89 -1.55 -11.44
N PRO A 54 11.36 -2.51 -10.62
CA PRO A 54 11.29 -2.40 -9.16
C PRO A 54 11.91 -1.12 -8.60
N PHE A 55 12.94 -0.57 -9.25
CA PHE A 55 13.58 0.68 -8.83
C PHE A 55 12.71 1.89 -9.14
N GLU A 56 12.04 1.90 -10.29
CA GLU A 56 11.13 2.97 -10.70
C GLU A 56 9.86 3.01 -9.84
N VAL A 57 9.40 1.86 -9.32
CA VAL A 57 8.23 1.79 -8.44
C VAL A 57 8.37 2.73 -7.25
N LEU A 58 9.52 2.74 -6.59
CA LEU A 58 9.75 3.61 -5.43
C LEU A 58 9.68 5.10 -5.79
N ALA A 59 10.13 5.47 -7.00
CA ALA A 59 10.01 6.86 -7.48
C ALA A 59 8.54 7.25 -7.67
N TYR A 60 7.72 6.36 -8.22
CA TYR A 60 6.28 6.60 -8.32
C TYR A 60 5.62 6.75 -6.95
N PHE A 61 5.97 5.91 -5.99
CA PHE A 61 5.45 6.03 -4.62
C PHE A 61 5.85 7.34 -3.96
N ARG A 62 7.10 7.77 -4.09
CA ARG A 62 7.58 9.04 -3.51
C ARG A 62 6.82 10.26 -4.00
N ASN A 63 6.35 10.24 -5.23
CA ASN A 63 5.66 11.36 -5.86
C ASN A 63 4.13 11.24 -5.80
N ALA A 64 3.59 10.14 -5.27
CA ALA A 64 2.16 9.95 -5.11
C ALA A 64 1.62 10.81 -3.97
N GLU A 65 0.38 11.28 -4.12
CA GLU A 65 -0.32 11.96 -3.02
C GLU A 65 -0.74 10.95 -1.95
N GLU A 66 -1.24 9.79 -2.37
CA GLU A 66 -1.67 8.72 -1.47
C GLU A 66 -1.67 7.37 -2.18
N VAL A 67 -1.83 6.31 -1.41
CA VAL A 67 -1.79 4.92 -1.90
C VAL A 67 -3.00 4.13 -1.39
N ILE A 68 -3.58 3.34 -2.27
CA ILE A 68 -4.57 2.31 -1.94
C ILE A 68 -3.97 0.99 -2.42
N THR A 69 -3.88 0.01 -1.56
CA THR A 69 -3.29 -1.28 -1.91
C THR A 69 -3.96 -2.44 -1.18
N ASP A 70 -3.97 -3.61 -1.78
CA ASP A 70 -4.33 -4.87 -1.11
C ASP A 70 -3.15 -5.84 -1.03
N THR A 71 -1.93 -5.33 -1.22
CA THR A 71 -0.72 -6.15 -1.29
C THR A 71 0.26 -5.84 -0.16
N PHE A 72 1.07 -6.84 0.19
CA PHE A 72 2.18 -6.66 1.12
C PHE A 72 3.20 -5.65 0.60
N HIS A 73 3.60 -5.79 -0.68
CA HIS A 73 4.59 -4.90 -1.30
C HIS A 73 4.11 -3.44 -1.37
N GLY A 74 2.85 -3.23 -1.72
CA GLY A 74 2.27 -1.88 -1.76
C GLY A 74 2.28 -1.21 -0.39
N SER A 75 1.99 -1.97 0.66
CA SER A 75 2.04 -1.47 2.04
C SER A 75 3.47 -1.11 2.46
N ILE A 76 4.44 -1.98 2.18
CA ILE A 76 5.85 -1.73 2.49
C ILE A 76 6.40 -0.53 1.71
N PHE A 77 6.10 -0.42 0.42
CA PHE A 77 6.57 0.70 -0.39
C PHE A 77 5.99 2.04 0.10
N SER A 78 4.73 2.02 0.55
CA SER A 78 4.11 3.22 1.16
C SER A 78 4.85 3.64 2.44
N VAL A 79 5.19 2.69 3.29
CA VAL A 79 5.94 2.94 4.53
C VAL A 79 7.34 3.47 4.23
N ILE A 80 8.08 2.84 3.33
CA ILE A 80 9.44 3.25 2.95
C ILE A 80 9.46 4.67 2.39
N THR A 81 8.45 5.04 1.62
CA THR A 81 8.37 6.36 0.97
C THR A 81 7.60 7.41 1.78
N HIS A 82 7.15 7.06 2.98
CA HIS A 82 6.40 7.94 3.89
C HIS A 82 5.12 8.52 3.26
N ARG A 83 4.36 7.66 2.56
CA ARG A 83 3.11 8.09 1.93
C ARG A 83 1.89 7.77 2.80
N PRO A 84 0.84 8.60 2.76
CA PRO A 84 -0.46 8.22 3.29
C PRO A 84 -0.98 7.00 2.53
N PHE A 85 -1.45 5.99 3.23
CA PHE A 85 -1.93 4.77 2.57
C PHE A 85 -3.03 4.08 3.34
N THR A 86 -3.82 3.30 2.61
CA THR A 86 -4.79 2.36 3.17
C THR A 86 -4.53 0.98 2.58
N THR A 87 -4.50 -0.02 3.43
CA THR A 87 -4.38 -1.41 3.03
C THR A 87 -5.73 -2.11 3.14
N LEU A 88 -6.21 -2.61 2.00
CA LEU A 88 -7.45 -3.37 1.93
C LEU A 88 -7.18 -4.81 2.32
N ILE A 89 -7.82 -5.26 3.39
CA ILE A 89 -7.70 -6.63 3.88
C ILE A 89 -8.72 -7.51 3.18
N ARG A 90 -8.25 -8.64 2.64
CA ARG A 90 -9.08 -9.65 2.00
C ARG A 90 -9.09 -10.90 2.87
N LYS A 91 -10.23 -11.24 3.42
CA LYS A 91 -10.41 -12.48 4.20
C LYS A 91 -10.48 -13.68 3.29
N SER A 92 -9.81 -14.77 3.67
CA SER A 92 -9.94 -16.04 2.97
C SER A 92 -11.32 -16.62 3.18
N VAL A 93 -11.99 -16.97 2.09
CA VAL A 93 -13.28 -17.69 2.14
C VAL A 93 -13.14 -18.92 1.24
N GLY A 94 -13.11 -20.11 1.85
CA GLY A 94 -12.91 -21.35 1.11
C GLY A 94 -11.55 -21.37 0.40
N ASN A 95 -11.57 -21.50 -0.94
CA ASN A 95 -10.35 -21.50 -1.77
C ASN A 95 -9.98 -20.12 -2.31
N SER A 96 -10.66 -19.05 -1.86
CA SER A 96 -10.36 -17.71 -2.31
C SER A 96 -9.11 -17.16 -1.63
N TYR A 97 -8.43 -16.26 -2.34
CA TYR A 97 -7.24 -15.60 -1.84
C TYR A 97 -7.56 -14.69 -0.64
N GLY A 98 -6.78 -14.84 0.41
CA GLY A 98 -6.79 -13.94 1.54
C GLY A 98 -5.38 -13.43 1.84
N ASN A 99 -5.29 -12.20 2.30
CA ASN A 99 -4.02 -11.55 2.64
C ASN A 99 -3.97 -11.11 4.11
N GLU A 100 -5.01 -11.42 4.87
CA GLU A 100 -5.23 -10.90 6.22
C GLU A 100 -4.06 -11.14 7.16
N GLU A 101 -3.57 -12.36 7.25
CA GLU A 101 -2.49 -12.71 8.19
C GLU A 101 -1.21 -11.92 7.96
N LYS A 102 -0.71 -11.92 6.74
CA LYS A 102 0.57 -11.26 6.40
C LYS A 102 0.51 -9.75 6.59
N LEU A 103 -0.60 -9.16 6.16
CA LEU A 103 -0.77 -7.70 6.23
C LEU A 103 -1.02 -7.25 7.66
N SER A 104 -1.85 -7.98 8.41
CA SER A 104 -2.11 -7.68 9.82
C SER A 104 -0.83 -7.77 10.64
N ASP A 105 -0.06 -8.84 10.48
CA ASP A 105 1.21 -9.02 11.17
C ASP A 105 2.19 -7.87 10.88
N LEU A 106 2.36 -7.51 9.61
CA LEU A 106 3.22 -6.40 9.23
C LEU A 106 2.80 -5.08 9.87
N LEU A 107 1.53 -4.72 9.70
CA LEU A 107 1.04 -3.41 10.12
C LEU A 107 0.91 -3.31 11.65
N GLU A 108 0.57 -4.39 12.33
CA GLU A 108 0.59 -4.43 13.79
C GLU A 108 1.99 -4.23 14.36
N ARG A 109 3.01 -4.88 13.78
CA ARG A 109 4.40 -4.70 14.17
C ARG A 109 4.90 -3.27 14.03
N LEU A 110 4.38 -2.55 13.05
CA LEU A 110 4.72 -1.15 12.80
C LEU A 110 3.77 -0.17 13.52
N GLU A 111 2.86 -0.69 14.34
CA GLU A 111 1.81 0.09 15.00
C GLU A 111 0.94 0.88 14.01
N LEU A 112 0.71 0.30 12.84
CA LEU A 112 -0.09 0.86 11.74
C LEU A 112 -1.38 0.08 11.48
N ALA A 113 -1.90 -0.62 12.48
CA ALA A 113 -3.16 -1.38 12.35
C ALA A 113 -4.34 -0.50 11.91
N ASN A 114 -4.30 0.80 12.23
CA ASN A 114 -5.30 1.78 11.82
C ASN A 114 -5.29 2.11 10.32
N ARG A 115 -4.34 1.57 9.56
CA ARG A 115 -4.29 1.72 8.09
C ARG A 115 -4.97 0.58 7.36
N MET A 116 -5.49 -0.40 8.08
CA MET A 116 -6.19 -1.56 7.51
C MET A 116 -7.70 -1.36 7.51
N THR A 117 -8.36 -1.81 6.46
CA THR A 117 -9.82 -1.90 6.41
C THR A 117 -10.26 -3.00 5.45
N THR A 118 -11.47 -3.50 5.65
CA THR A 118 -12.15 -4.39 4.71
C THR A 118 -13.13 -3.63 3.81
N LYS A 119 -13.33 -2.33 4.05
CA LYS A 119 -14.30 -1.50 3.36
C LYS A 119 -13.64 -0.36 2.62
N ILE A 120 -13.92 -0.24 1.33
CA ILE A 120 -13.35 0.81 0.49
C ILE A 120 -13.76 2.22 0.97
N GLU A 121 -14.93 2.36 1.55
CA GLU A 121 -15.46 3.63 2.03
C GLU A 121 -14.63 4.25 3.17
N ASP A 122 -13.85 3.44 3.86
CA ASP A 122 -13.00 3.92 4.97
C ASP A 122 -11.72 4.60 4.50
N VAL A 123 -11.36 4.44 3.23
CA VAL A 123 -10.08 4.94 2.67
C VAL A 123 -9.90 6.44 2.90
N GLU A 124 -10.92 7.24 2.66
CA GLU A 124 -10.83 8.69 2.82
C GLU A 124 -10.45 9.06 4.26
N ASN A 125 -11.15 8.52 5.24
CA ASN A 125 -10.87 8.78 6.64
C ASN A 125 -9.48 8.28 7.07
N ILE A 126 -9.08 7.12 6.57
CA ILE A 126 -7.78 6.54 6.90
C ILE A 126 -6.65 7.39 6.32
N ASN A 127 -6.73 7.75 5.03
CA ASN A 127 -5.68 8.51 4.36
C ASN A 127 -5.56 9.96 4.86
N GLU A 128 -6.62 10.53 5.41
CA GLU A 128 -6.58 11.86 6.03
C GLU A 128 -5.85 11.88 7.37
N LYS A 129 -5.76 10.76 8.06
CA LYS A 129 -5.03 10.67 9.33
C LYS A 129 -3.53 10.64 9.08
N GLU A 130 -2.81 11.52 9.76
CA GLU A 130 -1.35 11.57 9.68
C GLU A 130 -0.73 10.31 10.28
N ILE A 131 0.40 9.93 9.73
CA ILE A 131 1.25 8.83 10.22
C ILE A 131 2.49 9.43 10.85
N ASP A 132 2.81 9.02 12.07
CA ASP A 132 4.09 9.36 12.70
C ASP A 132 5.19 8.46 12.12
N TYR A 133 5.72 8.87 10.96
CA TYR A 133 6.76 8.11 10.28
C TYR A 133 8.09 8.09 11.02
N ALA A 134 8.36 9.05 11.89
CA ALA A 134 9.56 9.00 12.74
C ALA A 134 9.52 7.77 13.65
N LYS A 135 8.37 7.51 14.28
CA LYS A 135 8.14 6.32 15.11
C LYS A 135 8.19 5.03 14.28
N VAL A 136 7.56 5.04 13.11
CA VAL A 136 7.56 3.88 12.21
C VAL A 136 8.99 3.53 11.78
N ASP A 137 9.80 4.52 11.42
CA ASP A 137 11.19 4.31 11.04
C ASP A 137 12.03 3.72 12.18
N GLU A 138 11.78 4.14 13.42
CA GLU A 138 12.42 3.55 14.60
C GLU A 138 12.05 2.08 14.77
N LEU A 139 10.78 1.74 14.60
CA LEU A 139 10.30 0.36 14.66
C LEU A 139 10.91 -0.50 13.55
N LEU A 140 11.01 0.02 12.34
CA LEU A 140 11.67 -0.66 11.22
C LEU A 140 13.14 -0.93 11.51
N LYS A 141 13.87 0.04 12.05
CA LYS A 141 15.28 -0.13 12.45
C LYS A 141 15.42 -1.21 13.50
N ALA A 142 14.56 -1.22 14.51
CA ALA A 142 14.58 -2.23 15.57
C ALA A 142 14.35 -3.64 15.02
N HIS A 143 13.37 -3.83 14.13
CA HIS A 143 13.09 -5.10 13.49
C HIS A 143 14.25 -5.57 12.60
N ARG A 144 14.86 -4.66 11.83
CA ARG A 144 16.04 -4.97 10.99
C ARG A 144 17.22 -5.42 11.84
N LYS A 145 17.46 -4.77 12.98
CA LYS A 145 18.52 -5.12 13.91
C LYS A 145 18.34 -6.55 14.43
N VAL A 146 17.15 -6.89 14.91
CA VAL A 146 16.83 -8.23 15.39
C VAL A 146 17.02 -9.27 14.30
N ALA A 147 16.55 -9.00 13.08
CA ALA A 147 16.71 -9.91 11.95
C ALA A 147 18.19 -10.12 11.58
N LYS A 148 19.00 -9.06 11.57
CA LYS A 148 20.43 -9.15 11.31
C LYS A 148 21.16 -9.96 12.37
N GLU A 149 20.86 -9.76 13.64
CA GLU A 149 21.45 -10.52 14.75
C GLU A 149 21.10 -12.01 14.66
N TYR A 150 19.84 -12.32 14.33
CA TYR A 150 19.40 -13.69 14.14
C TYR A 150 20.14 -14.38 12.99
N LEU A 151 20.27 -13.72 11.83
CA LEU A 151 20.99 -14.24 10.68
C LEU A 151 22.48 -14.45 11.01
N ARG A 152 23.10 -13.50 11.71
CA ARG A 152 24.49 -13.60 12.12
C ARG A 152 24.72 -14.81 13.01
N LYS A 153 23.90 -15.02 14.02
CA LYS A 153 23.97 -16.19 14.90
C LYS A 153 23.81 -17.50 14.13
N LYS A 154 22.91 -17.54 13.14
CA LYS A 154 22.72 -18.74 12.28
C LYS A 154 23.90 -19.01 11.38
N LEU A 155 24.59 -17.99 10.89
CA LEU A 155 25.74 -18.14 10.00
C LEU A 155 27.04 -18.46 10.77
N GLU A 156 27.19 -17.99 12.00
CA GLU A 156 28.34 -18.22 12.85
C GLU A 156 28.24 -19.52 13.68
N GLY A 157 27.07 -20.11 13.76
CA GLY A 157 26.79 -21.37 14.44
C GLY A 157 26.87 -22.55 13.50
#